data_e8c8c38fc017f205ad045c00795e35e4
#
_entry.id   e8c8c38fc017f205ad045c00795e35e4
#
_cell.length_a   1.000
_cell.length_b   1.000
_cell.length_c   1.000
_cell.angle_alpha   90.00
_cell.angle_beta   90.00
_cell.angle_gamma   90.00
#
_symmetry.space_group_name_H-M   'P 1'
#
loop_
_entity.id
_entity.type
_entity.pdbx_description
1 polymer ?
#
loop_
_entity_poly.entity_id
_entity_poly.type
_entity_poly.pdbx_seq_one_letter_code
_entity_poly.pdbx_strand_id
1 'polypeptide(L)'
;MDRFLGKALSITALSMTVGLSSLMTPAGAHAAAIVSGFDSNTVVRNDDSFDGPVSFGFTANFFGIEHNELYVNNNGNITFGSGLSTYTPFDLTSTGRQIIAPFFADVDTRNAGEPVTYGTGTYEGRNAFGVNWIDVDYYSSSSSHTNRNSFQLILVDRSDINGGDFDFIFNYDQIQWEAGTASDSDPDGLGGSSARVGYSNGTGDPGTFFELAGSAVNGAFLDGGPNALVSNRLNSDVDGRYVFSARNGGVDNPVPVPVPEPGSLALIGLGLAGLGLARRKRAC
;
A
#
# COMPACT_ATOMS: atom_id res chain seq x y z
N MET A 1 -72.15 50.59 31.50
CA MET A 1 -71.22 50.33 32.60
C MET A 1 -71.16 48.81 32.73
N ASP A 2 -70.17 48.17 32.14
CA ASP A 2 -69.67 46.85 32.56
C ASP A 2 -68.48 46.45 31.68
N ARG A 3 -67.40 46.21 32.35
CA ARG A 3 -66.10 45.91 31.77
C ARG A 3 -65.98 44.39 31.53
N PHE A 4 -65.72 43.98 30.30
CA PHE A 4 -65.27 42.61 30.03
C PHE A 4 -63.76 42.58 29.90
N LEU A 5 -63.09 41.93 30.88
CA LEU A 5 -61.68 41.59 30.84
C LEU A 5 -61.48 40.38 29.91
N GLY A 6 -60.81 40.55 28.80
CA GLY A 6 -60.30 39.45 27.98
C GLY A 6 -58.99 38.94 28.51
N LYS A 7 -58.94 37.66 28.89
CA LYS A 7 -57.70 36.95 29.25
C LYS A 7 -56.98 36.51 27.98
N ALA A 8 -55.79 37.08 27.73
CA ALA A 8 -54.91 36.61 26.73
C ALA A 8 -54.19 35.32 27.21
N LEU A 9 -54.33 34.25 26.42
CA LEU A 9 -53.63 33.00 26.64
C LEU A 9 -52.29 33.02 25.90
N SER A 10 -51.21 33.16 26.62
CA SER A 10 -49.84 33.10 26.02
C SER A 10 -49.48 31.64 25.79
N ILE A 11 -49.34 31.24 24.55
CA ILE A 11 -48.76 29.95 24.15
C ILE A 11 -47.24 30.12 24.00
N THR A 12 -46.48 29.60 24.96
CA THR A 12 -45.03 29.55 24.90
C THR A 12 -44.63 28.38 24.02
N ALA A 13 -44.16 28.65 22.81
CA ALA A 13 -43.59 27.63 21.96
C ALA A 13 -42.16 27.29 22.45
N LEU A 14 -41.98 26.09 22.97
CA LEU A 14 -40.70 25.52 23.36
C LEU A 14 -39.98 25.00 22.10
N SER A 15 -39.03 25.79 21.58
CA SER A 15 -38.17 25.41 20.49
C SER A 15 -37.12 24.41 20.96
N MET A 16 -37.28 23.14 20.64
CA MET A 16 -36.29 22.10 20.89
C MET A 16 -35.25 22.13 19.77
N THR A 17 -34.14 22.83 19.97
CA THR A 17 -32.95 22.74 19.07
C THR A 17 -32.25 21.41 19.36
N VAL A 18 -32.42 20.47 18.41
CA VAL A 18 -31.59 19.26 18.38
C VAL A 18 -30.23 19.66 17.86
N GLY A 19 -29.27 19.83 18.74
CA GLY A 19 -27.87 20.00 18.40
C GLY A 19 -27.35 18.73 17.74
N LEU A 20 -27.06 18.79 16.43
CA LEU A 20 -26.34 17.75 15.70
C LEU A 20 -24.86 17.90 16.08
N SER A 21 -24.43 17.29 17.20
CA SER A 21 -23.01 17.11 17.47
C SER A 21 -22.47 16.11 16.46
N SER A 22 -21.74 16.60 15.45
CA SER A 22 -20.90 15.76 14.58
C SER A 22 -19.86 15.08 15.48
N LEU A 23 -20.03 13.79 15.73
CA LEU A 23 -18.97 12.93 16.24
C LEU A 23 -17.88 12.90 15.16
N MET A 24 -16.90 13.81 15.23
CA MET A 24 -15.64 13.62 14.56
C MET A 24 -15.00 12.40 15.24
N THR A 25 -15.03 11.25 14.56
CA THR A 25 -14.12 10.16 14.87
C THR A 25 -12.73 10.71 14.68
N PRO A 26 -11.83 10.64 15.69
CA PRO A 26 -10.43 10.96 15.42
C PRO A 26 -9.99 10.07 14.26
N ALA A 27 -9.47 10.65 13.18
CA ALA A 27 -8.67 9.90 12.23
C ALA A 27 -7.58 9.24 13.06
N GLY A 28 -7.60 7.90 13.13
CA GLY A 28 -6.55 7.17 13.83
C GLY A 28 -5.23 7.64 13.23
N ALA A 29 -4.30 8.10 14.06
CA ALA A 29 -2.94 8.29 13.61
C ALA A 29 -2.43 6.89 13.22
N HIS A 30 -2.47 6.56 11.94
CA HIS A 30 -1.82 5.37 11.44
C HIS A 30 -0.33 5.56 11.69
N ALA A 31 0.28 4.63 12.43
CA ALA A 31 1.73 4.59 12.51
C ALA A 31 2.22 4.30 11.08
N ALA A 32 3.09 5.17 10.54
CA ALA A 32 3.67 4.96 9.22
C ALA A 32 4.27 3.54 9.16
N ALA A 33 3.91 2.78 8.14
CA ALA A 33 4.43 1.42 7.98
C ALA A 33 5.93 1.43 7.64
N ILE A 34 6.41 2.52 7.03
CA ILE A 34 7.81 2.71 6.65
C ILE A 34 8.71 2.64 7.89
N VAL A 35 9.73 1.81 7.81
CA VAL A 35 10.78 1.66 8.84
C VAL A 35 11.97 2.51 8.45
N SER A 36 12.47 3.35 9.35
CA SER A 36 13.63 4.20 9.12
C SER A 36 14.93 3.40 8.98
N GLY A 37 15.87 3.94 8.22
CA GLY A 37 17.14 3.32 7.89
C GLY A 37 17.12 2.67 6.51
N PHE A 38 18.09 1.79 6.25
CA PHE A 38 18.29 1.16 4.94
C PHE A 38 18.59 2.18 3.81
N ASP A 39 19.27 3.27 4.13
CA ASP A 39 19.54 4.42 3.26
C ASP A 39 21.03 4.71 3.08
N SER A 40 21.90 3.73 3.40
CA SER A 40 23.36 3.88 3.31
C SER A 40 23.89 3.99 1.88
N ASN A 41 23.10 3.61 0.89
CA ASN A 41 23.42 3.73 -0.54
C ASN A 41 22.27 4.39 -1.27
N THR A 42 22.61 5.03 -2.40
CA THR A 42 21.64 5.74 -3.25
C THR A 42 21.81 5.29 -4.69
N VAL A 43 20.73 4.84 -5.31
CA VAL A 43 20.68 4.63 -6.77
C VAL A 43 20.80 5.98 -7.43
N VAL A 44 21.72 6.12 -8.39
CA VAL A 44 21.84 7.37 -9.15
C VAL A 44 20.48 7.71 -9.76
N ARG A 45 20.05 8.97 -9.63
CA ARG A 45 18.77 9.43 -10.19
C ARG A 45 18.63 9.04 -11.67
N ASN A 46 17.60 8.38 -12.00
CA ASN A 46 17.35 7.82 -13.32
C ASN A 46 15.85 7.62 -13.56
N ASP A 47 15.53 7.08 -14.72
CA ASP A 47 14.21 6.67 -15.14
C ASP A 47 14.11 5.14 -15.11
N ASP A 48 14.79 4.47 -16.03
CA ASP A 48 14.70 3.03 -16.25
C ASP A 48 16.02 2.30 -15.97
N SER A 49 16.69 2.60 -14.87
CA SER A 49 17.94 1.93 -14.54
C SER A 49 17.87 1.16 -13.23
N PHE A 50 18.98 0.59 -12.84
CA PHE A 50 19.12 -0.22 -11.63
C PHE A 50 20.50 -0.07 -11.04
N ASP A 51 20.65 -0.48 -9.78
CA ASP A 51 21.94 -0.68 -9.13
C ASP A 51 22.13 -2.17 -8.82
N GLY A 52 23.33 -2.66 -8.95
CA GLY A 52 23.61 -4.06 -8.63
C GLY A 52 24.61 -4.76 -9.58
N PRO A 53 25.00 -6.01 -9.27
CA PRO A 53 24.50 -6.78 -8.11
C PRO A 53 24.97 -6.18 -6.78
N VAL A 54 24.07 -6.10 -5.81
CA VAL A 54 24.37 -5.65 -4.46
C VAL A 54 24.13 -6.76 -3.45
N SER A 55 25.07 -6.94 -2.50
CA SER A 55 24.89 -7.91 -1.43
C SER A 55 23.87 -7.41 -0.43
N PHE A 56 22.95 -8.28 -0.02
CA PHE A 56 21.98 -7.96 1.03
C PHE A 56 22.36 -8.54 2.41
N GLY A 57 23.54 -9.14 2.55
CA GLY A 57 24.18 -9.45 3.83
C GLY A 57 23.83 -10.79 4.47
N PHE A 58 22.99 -11.61 3.84
CA PHE A 58 22.65 -12.98 4.24
C PHE A 58 22.32 -13.85 3.02
N THR A 59 21.96 -15.11 3.23
CA THR A 59 21.51 -16.00 2.15
C THR A 59 20.00 -16.14 2.21
N ALA A 60 19.30 -15.91 1.08
CA ALA A 60 17.88 -16.12 0.92
C ALA A 60 17.62 -17.26 -0.08
N ASN A 61 16.88 -18.26 0.35
CA ASN A 61 16.41 -19.34 -0.52
C ASN A 61 15.03 -18.96 -1.10
N PHE A 62 15.02 -18.49 -2.34
CA PHE A 62 13.80 -18.11 -3.04
C PHE A 62 13.42 -19.19 -4.05
N PHE A 63 12.43 -20.00 -3.72
CA PHE A 63 11.93 -21.15 -4.50
C PHE A 63 13.03 -22.17 -4.88
N GLY A 64 13.89 -22.52 -3.92
CA GLY A 64 14.92 -23.54 -4.09
C GLY A 64 16.24 -23.00 -4.69
N ILE A 65 16.32 -21.72 -4.97
CA ILE A 65 17.56 -21.06 -5.44
C ILE A 65 18.05 -20.12 -4.36
N GLU A 66 19.29 -20.31 -3.95
CA GLU A 66 19.96 -19.46 -2.97
C GLU A 66 20.53 -18.20 -3.64
N HIS A 67 20.28 -17.06 -3.02
CA HIS A 67 20.76 -15.75 -3.41
C HIS A 67 21.41 -15.05 -2.23
N ASN A 68 22.49 -14.29 -2.47
CA ASN A 68 23.10 -13.36 -1.53
C ASN A 68 23.32 -11.96 -2.14
N GLU A 69 22.90 -11.79 -3.39
CA GLU A 69 22.94 -10.55 -4.18
C GLU A 69 21.62 -10.36 -4.91
N LEU A 70 21.30 -9.12 -5.19
CA LEU A 70 20.11 -8.72 -5.94
C LEU A 70 20.40 -7.45 -6.75
N TYR A 71 19.43 -7.05 -7.58
CA TYR A 71 19.42 -5.78 -8.29
C TYR A 71 18.28 -4.91 -7.76
N VAL A 72 18.60 -3.67 -7.41
CA VAL A 72 17.64 -2.64 -7.00
C VAL A 72 17.21 -1.89 -8.24
N ASN A 73 16.00 -2.12 -8.70
CA ASN A 73 15.48 -1.50 -9.92
C ASN A 73 14.71 -0.23 -9.58
N ASN A 74 14.93 0.86 -10.35
CA ASN A 74 14.25 2.13 -10.13
C ASN A 74 12.73 1.98 -10.10
N ASN A 75 12.19 1.14 -10.98
CA ASN A 75 10.77 0.94 -11.23
C ASN A 75 10.06 0.05 -10.19
N GLY A 76 10.38 0.26 -8.90
CA GLY A 76 9.60 -0.24 -7.78
C GLY A 76 9.69 -1.75 -7.53
N ASN A 77 10.83 -2.37 -7.85
CA ASN A 77 11.03 -3.79 -7.62
C ASN A 77 12.51 -4.16 -7.42
N ILE A 78 12.77 -5.38 -6.95
CA ILE A 78 14.08 -6.01 -6.99
C ILE A 78 14.03 -7.26 -7.87
N THR A 79 15.15 -7.61 -8.49
CA THR A 79 15.30 -8.84 -9.25
C THR A 79 16.53 -9.60 -8.83
N PHE A 80 16.49 -10.93 -9.00
CA PHE A 80 17.64 -11.80 -8.86
C PHE A 80 18.23 -12.12 -10.25
N GLY A 81 19.54 -12.28 -10.32
CA GLY A 81 20.25 -12.69 -11.53
C GLY A 81 20.59 -11.56 -12.51
N SER A 82 19.72 -10.61 -12.75
CA SER A 82 20.00 -9.44 -13.60
C SER A 82 19.05 -8.28 -13.32
N GLY A 83 19.54 -7.04 -13.53
CA GLY A 83 18.72 -5.83 -13.40
C GLY A 83 17.57 -5.77 -14.42
N LEU A 84 16.58 -4.95 -14.12
CA LEU A 84 15.38 -4.75 -14.93
C LEU A 84 15.15 -3.26 -15.20
N SER A 85 15.10 -2.91 -16.50
CA SER A 85 14.85 -1.54 -16.98
C SER A 85 13.46 -1.39 -17.62
N THR A 86 12.54 -2.29 -17.28
CA THR A 86 11.17 -2.24 -17.82
C THR A 86 10.33 -1.30 -16.97
N TYR A 87 9.69 -0.33 -17.60
CA TYR A 87 8.81 0.66 -16.97
C TYR A 87 7.33 0.27 -17.01
N THR A 88 6.87 -0.36 -18.08
CA THR A 88 5.49 -0.86 -18.14
C THR A 88 5.41 -2.20 -17.42
N PRO A 89 4.60 -2.29 -16.33
CA PRO A 89 4.50 -3.50 -15.54
C PRO A 89 3.95 -4.68 -16.35
N PHE A 90 4.66 -5.79 -16.34
CA PHE A 90 4.19 -7.05 -16.91
C PHE A 90 3.54 -7.93 -15.84
N ASP A 91 2.76 -8.90 -16.30
CA ASP A 91 2.09 -9.89 -15.46
C ASP A 91 3.12 -10.75 -14.68
N LEU A 92 3.09 -10.65 -13.34
CA LEU A 92 3.99 -11.40 -12.46
C LEU A 92 3.67 -12.89 -12.45
N THR A 93 2.46 -13.29 -12.83
CA THR A 93 2.04 -14.69 -12.81
C THR A 93 2.57 -15.49 -14.01
N SER A 94 3.07 -14.79 -15.05
CA SER A 94 3.53 -15.40 -16.29
C SER A 94 4.93 -14.95 -16.72
N THR A 95 5.64 -14.18 -15.89
CA THR A 95 6.99 -13.69 -16.19
C THR A 95 8.04 -14.79 -16.10
N GLY A 96 9.12 -14.68 -16.90
CA GLY A 96 10.34 -15.46 -16.77
C GLY A 96 11.38 -14.85 -15.81
N ARG A 97 10.98 -13.92 -14.92
CA ARG A 97 11.87 -13.20 -14.02
C ARG A 97 11.66 -13.61 -12.57
N GLN A 98 12.77 -13.82 -11.83
CA GLN A 98 12.73 -13.86 -10.38
C GLN A 98 12.67 -12.42 -9.86
N ILE A 99 11.53 -12.03 -9.32
CA ILE A 99 11.21 -10.65 -8.96
C ILE A 99 10.42 -10.58 -7.65
N ILE A 100 10.72 -9.57 -6.83
CA ILE A 100 9.88 -9.14 -5.70
C ILE A 100 9.52 -7.67 -5.94
N ALA A 101 8.25 -7.37 -6.06
CA ALA A 101 7.73 -6.10 -6.53
C ALA A 101 6.77 -5.48 -5.51
N PRO A 102 7.26 -4.64 -4.60
CA PRO A 102 6.38 -3.87 -3.72
C PRO A 102 5.46 -2.91 -4.49
N PHE A 103 5.94 -2.34 -5.62
CA PHE A 103 5.12 -1.47 -6.46
C PHE A 103 5.79 -1.32 -7.83
N PHE A 104 5.62 -2.30 -8.69
CA PHE A 104 6.18 -2.25 -10.05
C PHE A 104 5.38 -1.27 -10.90
N ALA A 105 5.99 -0.11 -11.19
CA ALA A 105 5.44 0.98 -11.97
C ALA A 105 6.58 1.86 -12.53
N ASP A 106 6.25 2.79 -13.39
CA ASP A 106 7.16 3.68 -14.11
C ASP A 106 7.65 4.85 -13.21
N VAL A 107 8.60 4.55 -12.31
CA VAL A 107 9.20 5.53 -11.38
C VAL A 107 10.26 6.36 -12.10
N ASP A 108 10.16 7.68 -12.03
CA ASP A 108 11.17 8.61 -12.53
C ASP A 108 11.75 9.47 -11.40
N THR A 109 13.02 9.24 -11.07
CA THR A 109 13.72 10.00 -10.02
C THR A 109 14.59 11.14 -10.56
N ARG A 110 14.56 11.44 -11.87
CA ARG A 110 15.45 12.44 -12.50
C ARG A 110 15.14 13.87 -12.08
N ASN A 111 13.88 14.20 -11.88
CA ASN A 111 13.44 15.59 -11.71
C ASN A 111 13.04 15.91 -10.27
N ALA A 112 11.87 15.46 -9.85
CA ALA A 112 11.28 15.77 -8.57
C ALA A 112 11.26 14.55 -7.64
N GLY A 113 10.97 14.75 -6.36
CA GLY A 113 10.99 13.70 -5.37
C GLY A 113 12.40 13.25 -4.95
N GLU A 114 12.49 12.14 -4.26
CA GLU A 114 13.75 11.62 -3.75
C GLU A 114 14.30 10.47 -4.60
N PRO A 115 15.61 10.20 -4.60
CA PRO A 115 16.17 9.03 -5.25
C PRO A 115 15.83 7.75 -4.47
N VAL A 116 15.88 6.61 -5.13
CA VAL A 116 15.80 5.32 -4.47
C VAL A 116 17.03 5.11 -3.59
N THR A 117 16.82 4.69 -2.34
CA THR A 117 17.91 4.36 -1.42
C THR A 117 17.81 2.91 -0.96
N TYR A 118 18.93 2.33 -0.54
CA TYR A 118 18.95 0.96 -0.03
C TYR A 118 20.12 0.74 0.92
N GLY A 119 20.05 -0.33 1.70
CA GLY A 119 21.15 -0.72 2.57
C GLY A 119 20.85 -1.87 3.50
N THR A 120 21.88 -2.34 4.17
CA THR A 120 21.78 -3.33 5.25
C THR A 120 21.44 -2.62 6.57
N GLY A 121 20.74 -3.31 7.44
CA GLY A 121 20.36 -2.81 8.76
C GLY A 121 19.82 -3.94 9.63
N THR A 122 18.91 -3.58 10.53
CA THR A 122 18.22 -4.55 11.37
C THR A 122 16.73 -4.27 11.39
N TYR A 123 15.93 -5.34 11.39
CA TYR A 123 14.49 -5.28 11.60
C TYR A 123 14.13 -6.25 12.73
N GLU A 124 13.50 -5.75 13.79
CA GLU A 124 13.17 -6.53 15.00
C GLU A 124 14.35 -7.37 15.55
N GLY A 125 15.55 -6.76 15.53
CA GLY A 125 16.77 -7.40 16.04
C GLY A 125 17.42 -8.44 15.13
N ARG A 126 16.92 -8.61 13.89
CA ARG A 126 17.48 -9.51 12.87
C ARG A 126 18.18 -8.74 11.78
N ASN A 127 19.17 -9.37 11.14
CA ASN A 127 19.79 -8.80 9.96
C ASN A 127 18.73 -8.58 8.89
N ALA A 128 18.79 -7.43 8.24
CA ALA A 128 17.84 -7.06 7.21
C ALA A 128 18.52 -6.21 6.12
N PHE A 129 17.90 -6.21 4.95
CA PHE A 129 18.22 -5.33 3.85
C PHE A 129 16.94 -4.64 3.40
N GLY A 130 17.00 -3.33 3.22
CA GLY A 130 15.83 -2.56 2.78
C GLY A 130 16.11 -1.77 1.52
N VAL A 131 15.05 -1.52 0.77
CA VAL A 131 15.02 -0.61 -0.37
C VAL A 131 13.88 0.37 -0.17
N ASN A 132 14.16 1.65 -0.31
CA ASN A 132 13.24 2.74 -0.05
C ASN A 132 12.95 3.51 -1.35
N TRP A 133 11.71 3.55 -1.72
CA TRP A 133 11.14 4.45 -2.73
C TRP A 133 10.29 5.48 -1.98
N ILE A 134 10.93 6.53 -1.45
CA ILE A 134 10.27 7.54 -0.61
C ILE A 134 10.11 8.82 -1.42
N ASP A 135 8.90 9.37 -1.44
CA ASP A 135 8.56 10.59 -2.18
C ASP A 135 8.96 10.51 -3.67
N VAL A 136 8.82 9.32 -4.28
CA VAL A 136 9.20 9.12 -5.68
C VAL A 136 8.14 9.63 -6.64
N ASP A 137 8.62 10.17 -7.77
CA ASP A 137 7.82 10.67 -8.89
C ASP A 137 7.63 9.57 -9.95
N TYR A 138 6.82 9.84 -10.96
CA TYR A 138 6.56 8.96 -12.10
C TYR A 138 7.01 9.63 -13.41
N TYR A 139 7.26 8.81 -14.44
CA TYR A 139 7.61 9.32 -15.77
C TYR A 139 6.46 10.12 -16.38
N SER A 140 6.80 11.33 -16.82
CA SER A 140 5.90 12.14 -17.63
C SER A 140 6.68 13.06 -18.54
N SER A 141 6.07 13.46 -19.64
CA SER A 141 6.59 14.54 -20.51
C SER A 141 6.58 15.93 -19.85
N SER A 142 5.87 16.07 -18.73
CA SER A 142 5.88 17.25 -17.85
C SER A 142 6.82 17.00 -16.67
N SER A 143 7.61 17.95 -16.26
CA SER A 143 8.68 17.79 -15.27
C SER A 143 8.28 18.19 -13.84
N SER A 144 7.02 18.42 -13.56
CA SER A 144 6.59 18.95 -12.26
C SER A 144 5.26 18.36 -11.85
N HIS A 145 5.31 17.30 -11.02
CA HIS A 145 4.13 16.68 -10.44
C HIS A 145 4.09 16.93 -8.95
N THR A 146 2.89 16.88 -8.39
CA THR A 146 2.65 16.95 -6.94
C THR A 146 2.34 15.59 -6.34
N ASN A 147 1.85 14.65 -7.15
CA ASN A 147 1.57 13.29 -6.73
C ASN A 147 2.86 12.53 -6.50
N ARG A 148 2.98 11.88 -5.35
CA ARG A 148 4.17 11.12 -4.94
C ARG A 148 3.76 9.79 -4.34
N ASN A 149 4.67 8.82 -4.45
CA ASN A 149 4.52 7.55 -3.75
C ASN A 149 5.64 7.36 -2.73
N SER A 150 5.29 6.74 -1.60
CA SER A 150 6.24 6.34 -0.57
C SER A 150 5.98 4.90 -0.17
N PHE A 151 6.91 4.02 -0.53
CA PHE A 151 6.86 2.60 -0.23
C PHE A 151 8.26 2.02 -0.02
N GLN A 152 8.31 0.83 0.57
CA GLN A 152 9.55 0.19 1.00
C GLN A 152 9.46 -1.32 0.86
N LEU A 153 10.57 -1.96 0.52
CA LEU A 153 10.80 -3.39 0.65
C LEU A 153 11.81 -3.63 1.77
N ILE A 154 11.55 -4.60 2.66
CA ILE A 154 12.54 -5.11 3.60
C ILE A 154 12.66 -6.62 3.42
N LEU A 155 13.88 -7.13 3.25
CA LEU A 155 14.23 -8.54 3.34
C LEU A 155 14.80 -8.79 4.74
N VAL A 156 14.27 -9.78 5.47
CA VAL A 156 14.67 -10.08 6.86
C VAL A 156 15.23 -11.49 6.94
N ASP A 157 16.46 -11.63 7.44
CA ASP A 157 17.08 -12.92 7.68
C ASP A 157 16.29 -13.72 8.72
N ARG A 158 15.92 -14.94 8.37
CA ARG A 158 15.23 -15.90 9.23
C ARG A 158 16.02 -17.21 9.37
N SER A 159 17.34 -17.13 9.26
CA SER A 159 18.22 -18.27 9.54
C SER A 159 18.10 -18.77 10.99
N ASP A 160 17.46 -18.00 11.87
CA ASP A 160 17.02 -18.42 13.20
C ASP A 160 15.98 -19.56 13.16
N ILE A 161 15.28 -19.76 12.04
CA ILE A 161 14.33 -20.85 11.82
C ILE A 161 15.02 -21.98 11.04
N ASN A 162 15.49 -21.67 9.83
CA ASN A 162 16.26 -22.60 9.00
C ASN A 162 17.16 -21.82 8.05
N GLY A 163 18.31 -22.39 7.67
CA GLY A 163 19.25 -21.74 6.74
C GLY A 163 18.57 -21.40 5.42
N GLY A 164 18.70 -20.15 4.98
CA GLY A 164 18.09 -19.62 3.78
C GLY A 164 16.63 -19.14 3.92
N ASP A 165 15.99 -19.39 5.06
CA ASP A 165 14.67 -18.81 5.33
C ASP A 165 14.78 -17.29 5.45
N PHE A 166 13.78 -16.57 4.96
CA PHE A 166 13.69 -15.12 5.07
C PHE A 166 12.23 -14.66 5.03
N ASP A 167 11.99 -13.45 5.53
CA ASP A 167 10.74 -12.74 5.30
C ASP A 167 10.98 -11.60 4.32
N PHE A 168 9.99 -11.25 3.51
CA PHE A 168 10.00 -10.01 2.77
C PHE A 168 8.73 -9.21 3.06
N ILE A 169 8.92 -7.91 3.29
CA ILE A 169 7.90 -7.02 3.82
C ILE A 169 7.74 -5.86 2.87
N PHE A 170 6.51 -5.59 2.44
CA PHE A 170 6.15 -4.36 1.76
C PHE A 170 5.53 -3.41 2.76
N ASN A 171 6.01 -2.18 2.77
CA ASN A 171 5.48 -1.10 3.60
C ASN A 171 5.04 0.06 2.71
N TYR A 172 3.88 0.65 2.99
CA TYR A 172 3.31 1.77 2.24
C TYR A 172 2.92 2.89 3.18
N ASP A 173 3.22 4.13 2.79
CA ASP A 173 2.83 5.34 3.52
C ASP A 173 1.96 6.26 2.66
N GLN A 174 2.20 6.30 1.35
CA GLN A 174 1.47 7.14 0.40
C GLN A 174 1.51 6.53 -1.00
N ILE A 175 0.34 6.42 -1.65
CA ILE A 175 0.22 5.99 -3.05
C ILE A 175 -0.76 6.93 -3.77
N GLN A 176 -0.23 7.82 -4.60
CA GLN A 176 -1.00 8.85 -5.29
C GLN A 176 -0.99 8.72 -6.81
N TRP A 177 -0.16 7.83 -7.37
CA TRP A 177 -0.08 7.54 -8.79
C TRP A 177 0.19 6.04 -9.01
N GLU A 178 -0.16 5.51 -10.18
CA GLU A 178 -0.01 4.08 -10.50
C GLU A 178 0.70 3.80 -11.83
N ALA A 179 0.90 4.80 -12.70
CA ALA A 179 1.53 4.61 -13.99
C ALA A 179 2.24 5.88 -14.47
N GLY A 180 3.27 5.76 -15.31
CA GLY A 180 3.83 6.87 -16.04
C GLY A 180 3.16 7.08 -17.40
N THR A 181 3.38 8.25 -18.02
CA THR A 181 2.78 8.55 -19.33
C THR A 181 3.30 7.65 -20.47
N ALA A 182 4.51 7.07 -20.32
CA ALA A 182 5.02 6.06 -21.27
C ALA A 182 4.28 4.72 -21.14
N SER A 183 3.55 4.51 -20.04
CA SER A 183 2.68 3.37 -19.79
C SER A 183 1.19 3.73 -19.97
N ASP A 184 0.90 4.72 -20.81
CA ASP A 184 -0.44 5.19 -21.20
C ASP A 184 -1.25 5.85 -20.08
N SER A 185 -0.60 6.36 -18.99
CA SER A 185 -1.30 7.16 -17.98
C SER A 185 -1.70 8.53 -18.49
N ASP A 186 -2.64 9.18 -17.78
CA ASP A 186 -2.86 10.60 -17.90
C ASP A 186 -1.71 11.43 -17.25
N PRO A 187 -1.74 12.76 -17.35
CA PRO A 187 -0.70 13.60 -16.75
C PRO A 187 -0.62 13.55 -15.23
N ASP A 188 -1.64 13.03 -14.56
CA ASP A 188 -1.70 12.90 -13.09
C ASP A 188 -1.19 11.52 -12.60
N GLY A 189 -0.69 10.67 -13.52
CA GLY A 189 -0.18 9.33 -13.21
C GLY A 189 -1.26 8.28 -13.02
N LEU A 190 -2.45 8.51 -13.60
CA LEU A 190 -3.63 7.65 -13.45
C LEU A 190 -4.03 7.01 -14.77
N GLY A 191 -4.67 5.85 -14.70
CA GLY A 191 -5.04 5.11 -15.90
C GLY A 191 -3.87 4.31 -16.48
N GLY A 192 -3.98 3.91 -17.75
CA GLY A 192 -2.93 3.16 -18.45
C GLY A 192 -2.62 1.79 -17.86
N SER A 193 -1.36 1.40 -17.95
CA SER A 193 -0.86 0.14 -17.39
C SER A 193 -0.49 0.35 -15.92
N SER A 194 -1.46 0.20 -15.03
CA SER A 194 -1.32 0.41 -13.60
C SER A 194 -0.35 -0.55 -12.92
N ALA A 195 0.18 -0.11 -11.79
CA ALA A 195 1.13 -0.83 -10.96
C ALA A 195 0.73 -2.27 -10.65
N ARG A 196 1.74 -3.12 -10.46
CA ARG A 196 1.59 -4.50 -10.00
C ARG A 196 2.37 -4.72 -8.71
N VAL A 197 1.78 -5.46 -7.79
CA VAL A 197 2.35 -5.77 -6.47
C VAL A 197 2.36 -7.27 -6.27
N GLY A 198 3.53 -7.84 -5.94
CA GLY A 198 3.65 -9.27 -5.73
C GLY A 198 5.06 -9.80 -5.92
N TYR A 199 5.14 -11.07 -6.30
CA TYR A 199 6.41 -11.75 -6.56
C TYR A 199 6.26 -12.88 -7.57
N SER A 200 7.38 -13.30 -8.15
CA SER A 200 7.46 -14.48 -9.02
C SER A 200 8.84 -15.11 -8.96
N ASN A 201 8.89 -16.44 -9.01
CA ASN A 201 10.15 -17.16 -9.20
C ASN A 201 10.58 -17.27 -10.69
N GLY A 202 9.73 -16.81 -11.60
CA GLY A 202 10.02 -16.80 -13.04
C GLY A 202 9.72 -18.11 -13.78
N THR A 203 9.05 -19.09 -13.16
CA THR A 203 8.69 -20.35 -13.85
C THR A 203 7.25 -20.35 -14.38
N GLY A 204 6.36 -19.55 -13.77
CA GLY A 204 4.92 -19.58 -14.06
C GLY A 204 4.19 -20.80 -13.51
N ASP A 205 4.86 -21.63 -12.71
CA ASP A 205 4.24 -22.79 -12.08
C ASP A 205 3.29 -22.37 -10.95
N PRO A 206 2.14 -23.04 -10.77
CA PRO A 206 1.22 -22.72 -9.67
C PRO A 206 1.91 -22.78 -8.31
N GLY A 207 1.71 -21.75 -7.48
CA GLY A 207 2.30 -21.62 -6.15
C GLY A 207 3.68 -20.95 -6.11
N THR A 208 4.24 -20.56 -7.26
CA THR A 208 5.56 -19.91 -7.34
C THR A 208 5.49 -18.43 -7.64
N PHE A 209 4.30 -17.87 -7.70
CA PHE A 209 4.02 -16.46 -7.93
C PHE A 209 2.80 -16.01 -7.14
N PHE A 210 2.68 -14.72 -6.98
CA PHE A 210 1.53 -14.07 -6.36
C PHE A 210 1.40 -12.63 -6.88
N GLU A 211 0.18 -12.22 -7.19
CA GLU A 211 -0.19 -10.81 -7.36
C GLU A 211 -1.26 -10.43 -6.35
N LEU A 212 -1.08 -9.28 -5.72
CA LEU A 212 -2.04 -8.70 -4.81
C LEU A 212 -3.31 -8.27 -5.58
N ALA A 213 -4.48 -8.54 -5.00
CA ALA A 213 -5.74 -8.08 -5.58
C ALA A 213 -5.72 -6.54 -5.76
N GLY A 214 -5.99 -6.08 -6.97
CA GLY A 214 -5.84 -4.68 -7.38
C GLY A 214 -4.66 -4.44 -8.34
N SER A 215 -3.74 -5.41 -8.50
CA SER A 215 -2.68 -5.32 -9.51
C SER A 215 -3.27 -5.12 -10.90
N ALA A 216 -2.70 -4.17 -11.67
CA ALA A 216 -3.15 -3.77 -13.02
C ALA A 216 -4.61 -3.28 -13.10
N VAL A 217 -5.21 -2.87 -12.00
CA VAL A 217 -6.55 -2.28 -11.95
C VAL A 217 -6.43 -0.80 -11.63
N ASN A 218 -6.80 0.04 -12.59
CA ASN A 218 -6.68 1.51 -12.46
C ASN A 218 -7.39 2.05 -11.21
N GLY A 219 -6.65 2.81 -10.39
CA GLY A 219 -7.14 3.43 -9.17
C GLY A 219 -7.30 2.49 -7.98
N ALA A 220 -6.97 1.19 -8.14
CA ALA A 220 -7.21 0.22 -7.08
C ALA A 220 -6.30 0.43 -5.87
N PHE A 221 -5.02 0.70 -6.08
CA PHE A 221 -4.01 0.80 -5.03
C PHE A 221 -3.86 2.19 -4.43
N LEU A 222 -4.45 3.21 -5.05
CA LEU A 222 -4.38 4.60 -4.59
C LEU A 222 -4.91 4.78 -3.18
N ASP A 223 -4.43 5.79 -2.50
CA ASP A 223 -4.98 6.24 -1.22
C ASP A 223 -6.48 6.48 -1.35
N GLY A 224 -7.27 5.74 -0.56
CA GLY A 224 -8.75 5.74 -0.66
C GLY A 224 -9.33 4.87 -1.78
N GLY A 225 -8.51 4.20 -2.59
CA GLY A 225 -8.95 3.23 -3.60
C GLY A 225 -9.54 1.95 -2.97
N PRO A 226 -10.20 1.09 -3.79
CA PRO A 226 -10.86 -0.11 -3.28
C PRO A 226 -9.89 -1.16 -2.69
N ASN A 227 -8.63 -1.15 -3.12
CA ASN A 227 -7.55 -2.00 -2.62
C ASN A 227 -6.39 -1.14 -2.09
N ALA A 228 -6.68 0.06 -1.56
CA ALA A 228 -5.67 1.01 -1.11
C ALA A 228 -4.57 0.36 -0.27
N LEU A 229 -3.31 0.45 -0.72
CA LEU A 229 -2.19 -0.24 -0.09
C LEU A 229 -1.91 0.29 1.32
N VAL A 230 -2.11 1.58 1.55
CA VAL A 230 -1.82 2.26 2.82
C VAL A 230 -2.79 1.87 3.94
N SER A 231 -4.05 1.60 3.63
CA SER A 231 -5.09 1.30 4.62
C SER A 231 -5.39 -0.18 4.78
N ASN A 232 -4.83 -1.02 3.92
CA ASN A 232 -4.93 -2.47 4.03
C ASN A 232 -3.61 -3.06 4.56
N ARG A 233 -3.63 -4.34 4.88
CA ARG A 233 -2.47 -5.07 5.41
C ARG A 233 -2.60 -6.57 5.13
N LEU A 234 -1.48 -7.28 5.24
CA LEU A 234 -1.42 -8.72 5.07
C LEU A 234 -0.45 -9.34 6.08
N ASN A 235 -0.90 -10.31 6.87
CA ASN A 235 -0.09 -10.96 7.90
C ASN A 235 0.59 -9.98 8.86
N SER A 236 -0.07 -8.87 9.18
CA SER A 236 0.42 -7.79 10.02
C SER A 236 -0.73 -7.10 10.74
N ASP A 237 -0.45 -6.50 11.90
CA ASP A 237 -1.39 -5.62 12.62
C ASP A 237 -1.18 -4.14 12.27
N VAL A 238 -0.19 -3.82 11.43
CA VAL A 238 0.12 -2.46 10.99
C VAL A 238 -0.50 -2.22 9.61
N ASP A 239 -1.36 -1.22 9.48
CA ASP A 239 -1.89 -0.81 8.19
C ASP A 239 -0.75 -0.35 7.27
N GLY A 240 -0.87 -0.64 5.98
CA GLY A 240 0.20 -0.40 5.00
C GLY A 240 1.32 -1.45 5.02
N ARG A 241 1.24 -2.49 5.85
CA ARG A 241 2.27 -3.54 5.93
C ARG A 241 1.78 -4.89 5.45
N TYR A 242 2.55 -5.48 4.54
CA TYR A 242 2.29 -6.80 3.94
C TYR A 242 3.51 -7.69 4.16
N VAL A 243 3.34 -8.79 4.88
CA VAL A 243 4.42 -9.71 5.27
C VAL A 243 4.26 -11.04 4.53
N PHE A 244 5.34 -11.47 3.91
CA PHE A 244 5.45 -12.75 3.21
C PHE A 244 6.60 -13.54 3.83
N SER A 245 6.37 -14.83 4.06
CA SER A 245 7.35 -15.71 4.68
C SER A 245 7.84 -16.76 3.70
N ALA A 246 9.14 -16.70 3.36
CA ALA A 246 9.81 -17.74 2.58
C ALA A 246 10.42 -18.77 3.52
N ARG A 247 9.96 -20.00 3.44
CA ARG A 247 10.36 -21.12 4.31
C ARG A 247 10.70 -22.35 3.48
N ASN A 248 11.84 -22.95 3.77
CA ASN A 248 12.30 -24.16 3.04
C ASN A 248 12.27 -23.99 1.51
N GLY A 249 12.52 -22.77 1.02
CA GLY A 249 12.49 -22.43 -0.40
C GLY A 249 11.11 -22.21 -1.00
N GLY A 250 10.02 -22.26 -0.25
CA GLY A 250 8.68 -21.87 -0.69
C GLY A 250 8.23 -20.59 -0.04
N VAL A 251 7.31 -19.87 -0.66
CA VAL A 251 6.61 -18.74 -0.03
C VAL A 251 5.20 -19.18 0.33
N ASP A 252 4.82 -19.04 1.59
CA ASP A 252 3.46 -19.32 2.01
C ASP A 252 2.52 -18.32 1.32
N ASN A 253 1.61 -18.86 0.48
CA ASN A 253 0.61 -18.02 -0.17
C ASN A 253 -0.28 -17.38 0.89
N PRO A 254 -0.31 -16.05 0.95
CA PRO A 254 -1.12 -15.36 1.93
C PRO A 254 -2.60 -15.64 1.68
N VAL A 255 -3.27 -16.16 2.69
CA VAL A 255 -4.74 -16.20 2.68
C VAL A 255 -5.19 -14.78 3.06
N PRO A 256 -5.97 -14.07 2.23
CA PRO A 256 -6.50 -12.77 2.60
C PRO A 256 -7.26 -12.89 3.92
N VAL A 257 -6.79 -12.21 4.97
CA VAL A 257 -7.54 -12.11 6.22
C VAL A 257 -8.72 -11.18 5.94
N PRO A 258 -9.99 -11.62 6.13
CA PRO A 258 -11.13 -10.73 5.97
C PRO A 258 -10.94 -9.52 6.89
N VAL A 259 -10.82 -8.34 6.30
CA VAL A 259 -10.79 -7.09 7.08
C VAL A 259 -12.15 -6.99 7.78
N PRO A 260 -12.22 -6.82 9.13
CA PRO A 260 -13.48 -6.59 9.80
C PRO A 260 -14.13 -5.35 9.19
N GLU A 261 -15.36 -5.52 8.69
CA GLU A 261 -16.11 -4.40 8.09
C GLU A 261 -16.15 -3.22 9.07
N PRO A 262 -15.87 -1.98 8.61
CA PRO A 262 -15.89 -0.82 9.47
C PRO A 262 -17.23 -0.78 10.22
N GLY A 263 -17.21 -0.48 11.52
CA GLY A 263 -18.41 -0.38 12.35
C GLY A 263 -19.47 0.62 11.85
N SER A 264 -19.17 1.35 10.77
CA SER A 264 -20.07 2.19 10.00
C SER A 264 -21.31 1.43 9.46
N LEU A 265 -21.17 0.17 9.04
CA LEU A 265 -22.31 -0.64 8.61
C LEU A 265 -23.25 -0.97 9.78
N ALA A 266 -22.69 -1.25 10.96
CA ALA A 266 -23.47 -1.44 12.19
C ALA A 266 -24.19 -0.14 12.59
N LEU A 267 -23.53 1.01 12.47
CA LEU A 267 -24.13 2.33 12.75
C LEU A 267 -25.21 2.69 11.73
N ILE A 268 -25.03 2.39 10.43
CA ILE A 268 -26.06 2.57 9.41
C ILE A 268 -27.26 1.65 9.72
N GLY A 269 -27.02 0.39 10.06
CA GLY A 269 -28.06 -0.56 10.46
C GLY A 269 -28.87 -0.06 11.68
N LEU A 270 -28.18 0.43 12.70
CA LEU A 270 -28.82 1.02 13.90
C LEU A 270 -29.57 2.31 13.58
N GLY A 271 -29.02 3.15 12.69
CA GLY A 271 -29.66 4.38 12.22
C GLY A 271 -30.96 4.09 11.47
N LEU A 272 -30.97 3.12 10.57
CA LEU A 272 -32.15 2.69 9.81
C LEU A 272 -33.19 2.04 10.72
N ALA A 273 -32.79 1.22 11.69
CA ALA A 273 -33.66 0.63 12.70
C ALA A 273 -34.32 1.71 13.57
N GLY A 274 -33.56 2.72 14.00
CA GLY A 274 -34.05 3.88 14.76
C GLY A 274 -35.09 4.69 13.98
N LEU A 275 -34.84 4.92 12.69
CA LEU A 275 -35.80 5.62 11.79
C LEU A 275 -37.08 4.80 11.58
N GLY A 276 -36.99 3.47 11.47
CA GLY A 276 -38.13 2.56 11.36
C GLY A 276 -39.03 2.62 12.60
N LEU A 277 -38.42 2.61 13.81
CA LEU A 277 -39.15 2.72 15.07
C LEU A 277 -39.80 4.09 15.28
N ALA A 278 -39.12 5.18 14.85
CA ALA A 278 -39.64 6.54 14.93
C ALA A 278 -40.87 6.73 14.01
N ARG A 279 -40.89 6.12 12.82
CA ARG A 279 -42.04 6.14 11.92
C ARG A 279 -43.27 5.39 12.47
N ARG A 280 -43.02 4.26 13.17
CA ARG A 280 -44.09 3.45 13.76
C ARG A 280 -44.84 4.19 14.88
N LYS A 281 -44.17 5.05 15.64
CA LYS A 281 -44.75 5.87 16.71
C LYS A 281 -45.61 7.06 16.19
N ARG A 282 -45.50 7.43 14.91
CA ARG A 282 -46.29 8.51 14.29
C ARG A 282 -47.53 8.02 13.58
N ALA A 283 -47.72 6.71 13.47
CA ALA A 283 -48.86 6.07 12.76
C ALA A 283 -49.92 5.50 13.73
N CYS A 284 -49.83 5.80 15.04
CA CYS A 284 -50.85 5.48 16.08
C CYS A 284 -51.49 6.76 16.61
#